data_4b8d5d10c3b57e80375e38e376ee4fa7
#
_entry.id   4b8d5d10c3b57e80375e38e376ee4fa7
#
_cell.length_a   1.000
_cell.length_b   1.000
_cell.length_c   1.000
_cell.angle_alpha   90.00
_cell.angle_beta   90.00
_cell.angle_gamma   90.00
#
_symmetry.space_group_name_H-M   'P 1'
#
loop_
_entity.id
_entity.type
_entity.pdbx_description
1 polymer ?
#
loop_
_entity_poly.entity_id
_entity_poly.type
_entity_poly.pdbx_seq_one_letter_code
_entity_poly.pdbx_strand_id
1 'polypeptide(L)'
;ETGANYIRSGRYKKVVVVSGDKMTSITDYQDRSTCPLFGDACGAVLLEPTTEEFGVLDTILRTDGVGYPHLIMKSGGSAYPPSHETVDNREHFVYQDGRVVFKYAVSYMADVAAEIAEKNGLTHDDIAWIVPHQANLRIIDATAKRLGVDMDKVMINIQKYGNTSAGTIPICLWEWENQLKKGDNLILA
;
A
#
# COMPACT_ATOMS: atom_id res chain seq x y z
N GLU A 1 -2.68 0.02 11.94
CA GLU A 1 -3.60 -0.61 12.90
C GLU A 1 -2.86 -1.18 14.11
N THR A 2 -2.00 -2.19 13.97
CA THR A 2 -1.31 -2.85 15.09
C THR A 2 -0.54 -1.85 15.97
N GLY A 3 0.23 -0.94 15.36
CA GLY A 3 0.95 0.12 16.08
C GLY A 3 0.02 1.04 16.87
N ALA A 4 -1.10 1.45 16.27
CA ALA A 4 -2.11 2.26 16.94
C ALA A 4 -2.75 1.53 18.13
N ASN A 5 -3.01 0.22 17.99
CA ASN A 5 -3.56 -0.59 19.08
C ASN A 5 -2.58 -0.72 20.27
N TYR A 6 -1.28 -0.80 20.01
CA TYR A 6 -0.29 -0.75 21.10
C TYR A 6 -0.31 0.58 21.86
N ILE A 7 -0.50 1.70 21.18
CA ILE A 7 -0.67 3.02 21.82
C ILE A 7 -2.01 3.07 22.59
N ARG A 8 -3.13 2.70 21.95
CA ARG A 8 -4.48 2.72 22.56
C ARG A 8 -4.58 1.84 23.80
N SER A 9 -3.87 0.71 23.84
CA SER A 9 -3.79 -0.15 25.02
C SER A 9 -3.06 0.46 26.23
N GLY A 10 -2.39 1.62 26.04
CA GLY A 10 -1.57 2.26 27.06
C GLY A 10 -0.25 1.57 27.35
N ARG A 11 0.06 0.46 26.67
CA ARG A 11 1.27 -0.33 26.92
C ARG A 11 2.54 0.40 26.46
N TYR A 12 2.44 1.12 25.34
CA TYR A 12 3.55 1.87 24.77
C TYR A 12 3.14 3.33 24.50
N LYS A 13 4.09 4.24 24.71
CA LYS A 13 3.90 5.68 24.42
C LYS A 13 4.53 6.09 23.09
N LYS A 14 5.38 5.25 22.53
CA LYS A 14 6.04 5.46 21.24
C LYS A 14 6.12 4.14 20.50
N VAL A 15 5.65 4.11 19.28
CA VAL A 15 5.73 2.96 18.39
C VAL A 15 6.26 3.43 17.04
N VAL A 16 7.36 2.86 16.59
CA VAL A 16 7.87 3.09 15.23
C VAL A 16 7.36 1.98 14.34
N VAL A 17 6.65 2.34 13.30
CA VAL A 17 6.23 1.45 12.22
C VAL A 17 7.20 1.59 11.07
N VAL A 18 7.92 0.53 10.74
CA VAL A 18 8.86 0.50 9.61
C VAL A 18 8.25 -0.36 8.51
N SER A 19 8.20 0.19 7.31
CA SER A 19 7.69 -0.50 6.12
C SER A 19 8.72 -0.42 4.99
N GLY A 20 9.13 -1.55 4.45
CA GLY A 20 10.12 -1.54 3.37
C GLY A 20 10.34 -2.91 2.79
N ASP A 21 10.62 -2.91 1.49
CA ASP A 21 10.88 -4.10 0.69
C ASP A 21 12.04 -3.88 -0.27
N LYS A 22 12.84 -4.91 -0.47
CA LYS A 22 13.83 -4.98 -1.53
C LYS A 22 13.28 -5.85 -2.67
N MET A 23 12.36 -5.27 -3.44
CA MET A 23 11.67 -5.96 -4.53
C MET A 23 12.61 -6.36 -5.67
N THR A 24 13.69 -5.60 -5.89
CA THR A 24 14.68 -5.92 -6.94
C THR A 24 15.38 -7.25 -6.70
N SER A 25 15.44 -7.74 -5.45
CA SER A 25 16.07 -9.04 -5.14
C SER A 25 15.22 -10.25 -5.56
N ILE A 26 13.93 -10.07 -5.76
CA ILE A 26 12.98 -11.13 -6.17
C ILE A 26 12.33 -10.85 -7.53
N THR A 27 12.77 -9.81 -8.22
CA THR A 27 12.28 -9.45 -9.56
C THR A 27 13.05 -10.23 -10.63
N ASP A 28 12.32 -10.89 -11.53
CA ASP A 28 12.90 -11.54 -12.69
C ASP A 28 13.16 -10.52 -13.80
N TYR A 29 14.40 -10.14 -14.02
CA TYR A 29 14.79 -9.19 -15.09
C TYR A 29 14.66 -9.75 -16.50
N GLN A 30 14.34 -11.04 -16.66
CA GLN A 30 13.99 -11.63 -17.95
C GLN A 30 12.49 -11.58 -18.22
N ASP A 31 11.66 -11.42 -17.18
CA ASP A 31 10.22 -11.24 -17.33
C ASP A 31 9.88 -9.76 -17.56
N ARG A 32 9.59 -9.41 -18.81
CA ARG A 32 9.25 -8.03 -19.21
C ARG A 32 7.89 -7.56 -18.68
N SER A 33 7.07 -8.44 -18.12
CA SER A 33 5.78 -8.10 -17.53
C SER A 33 5.91 -7.58 -16.11
N THR A 34 6.96 -7.98 -15.39
CA THR A 34 7.17 -7.63 -13.98
C THR A 34 8.41 -6.75 -13.74
N CYS A 35 9.48 -6.92 -14.51
CA CYS A 35 10.76 -6.21 -14.28
C CYS A 35 10.68 -4.67 -14.29
N PRO A 36 9.79 -4.00 -15.05
CA PRO A 36 9.68 -2.54 -15.01
C PRO A 36 8.77 -2.00 -13.89
N LEU A 37 8.15 -2.88 -13.11
CA LEU A 37 7.11 -2.46 -12.16
C LEU A 37 7.67 -2.10 -10.80
N PHE A 38 8.58 -2.92 -10.27
CA PHE A 38 8.97 -2.88 -8.88
C PHE A 38 10.21 -2.04 -8.61
N GLY A 39 10.22 -1.35 -7.47
CA GLY A 39 11.36 -0.63 -6.92
C GLY A 39 11.61 -0.98 -5.46
N ASP A 40 12.76 -0.55 -4.94
CA ASP A 40 13.17 -0.76 -3.55
C ASP A 40 12.94 0.52 -2.76
N ALA A 41 12.36 0.39 -1.58
CA ALA A 41 12.24 1.51 -0.66
C ALA A 41 11.95 1.06 0.77
N CYS A 42 12.22 1.96 1.70
CA CYS A 42 11.86 1.81 3.10
C CYS A 42 11.41 3.17 3.66
N GLY A 43 10.41 3.16 4.53
CA GLY A 43 9.99 4.33 5.28
C GLY A 43 9.61 3.96 6.70
N ALA A 44 9.58 4.95 7.58
CA ALA A 44 9.22 4.77 8.97
C ALA A 44 8.28 5.89 9.45
N VAL A 45 7.32 5.53 10.29
CA VAL A 45 6.38 6.45 10.92
C VAL A 45 6.41 6.26 12.42
N LEU A 46 6.57 7.36 13.17
CA LEU A 46 6.44 7.36 14.62
C LEU A 46 4.99 7.60 15.01
N LEU A 47 4.45 6.72 15.84
CA LEU A 47 3.13 6.87 16.47
C LEU A 47 3.31 7.22 17.94
N GLU A 48 2.57 8.24 18.40
CA GLU A 48 2.51 8.71 19.78
C GLU A 48 1.04 8.90 20.21
N PRO A 49 0.73 8.83 21.52
CA PRO A 49 -0.61 9.13 22.00
C PRO A 49 -0.92 10.62 21.82
N THR A 50 -2.16 10.94 21.53
CA THR A 50 -2.69 12.28 21.50
C THR A 50 -3.96 12.37 22.33
N THR A 51 -4.25 13.54 22.89
CA THR A 51 -5.53 13.89 23.53
C THR A 51 -6.42 14.70 22.60
N GLU A 52 -5.94 15.01 21.41
CA GLU A 52 -6.69 15.75 20.41
C GLU A 52 -7.48 14.77 19.50
N GLU A 53 -8.48 15.29 18.81
CA GLU A 53 -9.35 14.52 17.91
C GLU A 53 -8.70 14.32 16.53
N PHE A 54 -7.46 13.82 16.51
CA PHE A 54 -6.75 13.46 15.27
C PHE A 54 -5.84 12.25 15.48
N GLY A 55 -5.32 11.68 14.38
CA GLY A 55 -4.45 10.51 14.36
C GLY A 55 -5.06 9.39 13.53
N VAL A 56 -4.82 8.14 13.91
CA VAL A 56 -5.45 6.99 13.24
C VAL A 56 -6.89 6.88 13.74
N LEU A 57 -7.83 7.41 12.96
CA LEU A 57 -9.24 7.49 13.35
C LEU A 57 -9.92 6.12 13.25
N ASP A 58 -9.82 5.48 12.10
CA ASP A 58 -10.47 4.20 11.81
C ASP A 58 -9.65 3.37 10.83
N THR A 59 -9.99 2.09 10.69
CA THR A 59 -9.29 1.15 9.81
C THR A 59 -10.26 0.10 9.30
N ILE A 60 -10.15 -0.23 8.01
CA ILE A 60 -10.82 -1.38 7.39
C ILE A 60 -9.73 -2.28 6.80
N LEU A 61 -9.75 -3.55 7.19
CA LEU A 61 -8.86 -4.58 6.66
C LEU A 61 -9.68 -5.63 5.93
N ARG A 62 -9.26 -5.99 4.73
CA ARG A 62 -9.86 -7.03 3.90
C ARG A 62 -8.80 -8.01 3.42
N THR A 63 -9.17 -9.27 3.33
CA THR A 63 -8.30 -10.32 2.80
C THR A 63 -9.13 -11.27 1.96
N ASP A 64 -8.63 -11.61 0.77
CA ASP A 64 -9.20 -12.63 -0.10
C ASP A 64 -8.10 -13.59 -0.55
N GLY A 65 -8.06 -14.77 0.06
CA GLY A 65 -7.06 -15.78 -0.21
C GLY A 65 -7.21 -16.48 -1.57
N VAL A 66 -8.34 -16.32 -2.25
CA VAL A 66 -8.57 -16.90 -3.59
C VAL A 66 -7.60 -16.31 -4.62
N GLY A 67 -7.15 -15.09 -4.40
CA GLY A 67 -6.22 -14.39 -5.30
C GLY A 67 -4.76 -14.84 -5.22
N TYR A 68 -4.36 -15.67 -4.24
CA TYR A 68 -2.96 -15.98 -4.00
C TYR A 68 -2.18 -16.54 -5.21
N PRO A 69 -2.75 -17.35 -6.13
CA PRO A 69 -2.00 -17.87 -7.27
C PRO A 69 -1.61 -16.82 -8.31
N HIS A 70 -2.23 -15.64 -8.26
CA HIS A 70 -2.05 -14.58 -9.24
C HIS A 70 -0.95 -13.57 -8.88
N LEU A 71 -0.49 -13.58 -7.62
CA LEU A 71 0.66 -12.79 -7.16
C LEU A 71 1.40 -13.59 -6.09
N ILE A 72 2.49 -14.23 -6.47
CA ILE A 72 3.18 -15.20 -5.62
C ILE A 72 4.66 -15.34 -6.02
N MET A 73 5.52 -15.62 -5.05
CA MET A 73 6.80 -16.27 -5.26
C MET A 73 6.60 -17.76 -5.01
N LYS A 74 6.66 -18.58 -6.07
CA LYS A 74 6.23 -19.98 -6.02
C LYS A 74 7.11 -20.85 -5.11
N SER A 75 8.41 -20.64 -5.18
CA SER A 75 9.40 -21.40 -4.40
C SER A 75 10.13 -20.50 -3.40
N GLY A 76 10.68 -21.11 -2.36
CA GLY A 76 11.47 -20.42 -1.31
C GLY A 76 10.85 -20.45 0.08
N GLY A 77 9.59 -20.92 0.17
CA GLY A 77 8.89 -21.10 1.45
C GLY A 77 8.95 -22.55 1.96
N SER A 78 8.41 -22.78 3.14
CA SER A 78 8.38 -24.11 3.78
C SER A 78 7.52 -25.14 3.04
N ALA A 79 6.46 -24.70 2.35
CA ALA A 79 5.60 -25.59 1.57
C ALA A 79 6.24 -26.06 0.26
N TYR A 80 7.09 -25.22 -0.33
CA TYR A 80 7.83 -25.52 -1.54
C TYR A 80 9.25 -24.95 -1.45
N PRO A 81 10.17 -25.68 -0.79
CA PRO A 81 11.53 -25.23 -0.53
C PRO A 81 12.34 -25.01 -1.82
N PRO A 82 13.38 -24.19 -1.79
CA PRO A 82 14.26 -24.02 -2.94
C PRO A 82 15.02 -25.31 -3.24
N SER A 83 15.20 -25.59 -4.52
CA SER A 83 16.01 -26.70 -5.05
C SER A 83 16.70 -26.24 -6.35
N HIS A 84 17.64 -27.05 -6.87
CA HIS A 84 18.23 -26.77 -8.17
C HIS A 84 17.14 -26.65 -9.26
N GLU A 85 16.17 -27.55 -9.24
CA GLU A 85 15.05 -27.53 -10.19
C GLU A 85 14.23 -26.23 -10.10
N THR A 86 13.85 -25.79 -8.90
CA THR A 86 13.05 -24.57 -8.73
C THR A 86 13.83 -23.31 -9.10
N VAL A 87 15.15 -23.31 -8.91
CA VAL A 87 16.03 -22.22 -9.35
C VAL A 87 16.15 -22.20 -10.86
N ASP A 88 16.37 -23.36 -11.50
CA ASP A 88 16.46 -23.49 -12.95
C ASP A 88 15.14 -23.08 -13.63
N ASN A 89 14.00 -23.41 -13.01
CA ASN A 89 12.65 -23.01 -13.44
C ASN A 89 12.33 -21.54 -13.07
N ARG A 90 13.24 -20.80 -12.43
CA ARG A 90 13.07 -19.39 -12.02
C ARG A 90 11.90 -19.13 -11.06
N GLU A 91 11.49 -20.12 -10.28
CA GLU A 91 10.33 -20.06 -9.38
C GLU A 91 10.60 -19.29 -8.08
N HIS A 92 11.85 -18.87 -7.86
CA HIS A 92 12.30 -18.00 -6.77
C HIS A 92 12.10 -16.49 -7.05
N PHE A 93 11.54 -16.14 -8.20
CA PHE A 93 11.14 -14.78 -8.53
C PHE A 93 9.64 -14.56 -8.34
N VAL A 94 9.26 -13.30 -8.16
CA VAL A 94 7.85 -12.91 -8.06
C VAL A 94 7.16 -13.15 -9.41
N TYR A 95 6.04 -13.86 -9.36
CA TYR A 95 5.12 -14.05 -10.48
C TYR A 95 3.90 -13.17 -10.27
N GLN A 96 3.44 -12.50 -11.32
CA GLN A 96 2.21 -11.70 -11.29
C GLN A 96 1.38 -11.92 -12.56
N ASP A 97 0.14 -12.38 -12.39
CA ASP A 97 -0.88 -12.25 -13.44
C ASP A 97 -1.45 -10.82 -13.39
N GLY A 98 -0.81 -9.94 -14.15
CA GLY A 98 -1.11 -8.51 -14.12
C GLY A 98 -2.56 -8.16 -14.48
N ARG A 99 -3.27 -8.98 -15.28
CA ARG A 99 -4.66 -8.71 -15.65
C ARG A 99 -5.61 -9.00 -14.49
N VAL A 100 -5.40 -10.12 -13.82
CA VAL A 100 -6.23 -10.53 -12.68
C VAL A 100 -5.96 -9.61 -11.49
N VAL A 101 -4.69 -9.39 -11.14
CA VAL A 101 -4.30 -8.48 -10.05
C VAL A 101 -4.85 -7.08 -10.28
N PHE A 102 -4.74 -6.53 -11.51
CA PHE A 102 -5.29 -5.23 -11.85
C PHE A 102 -6.80 -5.15 -11.61
N LYS A 103 -7.56 -6.16 -12.05
CA LYS A 103 -9.02 -6.19 -11.87
C LYS A 103 -9.42 -6.14 -10.40
N TYR A 104 -8.77 -6.94 -9.56
CA TYR A 104 -9.01 -6.94 -8.11
C TYR A 104 -8.62 -5.61 -7.47
N ALA A 105 -7.42 -5.09 -7.80
CA ALA A 105 -6.92 -3.86 -7.21
C ALA A 105 -7.80 -2.65 -7.53
N VAL A 106 -8.25 -2.49 -8.78
CA VAL A 106 -9.15 -1.40 -9.19
C VAL A 106 -10.46 -1.42 -8.40
N SER A 107 -11.05 -2.60 -8.19
CA SER A 107 -12.31 -2.71 -7.46
C SER A 107 -12.10 -2.55 -5.96
N TYR A 108 -11.23 -3.36 -5.36
CA TYR A 108 -11.15 -3.47 -3.91
C TYR A 108 -10.52 -2.25 -3.24
N MET A 109 -9.47 -1.66 -3.83
CA MET A 109 -8.87 -0.45 -3.27
C MET A 109 -9.87 0.71 -3.28
N ALA A 110 -10.58 0.88 -4.39
CA ALA A 110 -11.60 1.91 -4.54
C ALA A 110 -12.80 1.71 -3.59
N ASP A 111 -13.28 0.47 -3.45
CA ASP A 111 -14.42 0.15 -2.60
C ASP A 111 -14.08 0.31 -1.11
N VAL A 112 -12.91 -0.16 -0.66
CA VAL A 112 -12.48 -0.01 0.73
C VAL A 112 -12.23 1.46 1.08
N ALA A 113 -11.66 2.25 0.16
CA ALA A 113 -11.48 3.68 0.36
C ALA A 113 -12.82 4.43 0.46
N ALA A 114 -13.81 4.07 -0.35
CA ALA A 114 -15.15 4.64 -0.24
C ALA A 114 -15.86 4.20 1.05
N GLU A 115 -15.75 2.92 1.42
CA GLU A 115 -16.34 2.37 2.65
C GLU A 115 -15.80 3.08 3.91
N ILE A 116 -14.47 3.32 4.00
CA ILE A 116 -13.91 4.00 5.17
C ILE A 116 -14.35 5.47 5.23
N ALA A 117 -14.47 6.17 4.10
CA ALA A 117 -14.99 7.53 4.05
C ALA A 117 -16.45 7.58 4.52
N GLU A 118 -17.31 6.74 3.96
CA GLU A 118 -18.73 6.66 4.33
C GLU A 118 -18.92 6.32 5.81
N LYS A 119 -18.19 5.31 6.32
CA LYS A 119 -18.24 4.88 7.71
C LYS A 119 -17.91 6.01 8.70
N ASN A 120 -17.02 6.92 8.31
CA ASN A 120 -16.62 8.07 9.12
C ASN A 120 -17.38 9.35 8.78
N GLY A 121 -18.41 9.29 7.92
CA GLY A 121 -19.23 10.44 7.53
C GLY A 121 -18.48 11.48 6.72
N LEU A 122 -17.39 11.10 6.05
CA LEU A 122 -16.60 12.00 5.21
C LEU A 122 -17.17 12.07 3.80
N THR A 123 -17.36 13.29 3.32
CA THR A 123 -17.64 13.58 1.92
C THR A 123 -16.34 13.82 1.14
N HIS A 124 -16.40 13.94 -0.19
CA HIS A 124 -15.23 14.26 -1.02
C HIS A 124 -14.58 15.62 -0.64
N ASP A 125 -15.37 16.57 -0.12
CA ASP A 125 -14.87 17.88 0.32
C ASP A 125 -14.07 17.79 1.62
N ASP A 126 -14.40 16.82 2.48
CA ASP A 126 -13.74 16.59 3.76
C ASP A 126 -12.39 15.90 3.61
N ILE A 127 -12.12 15.27 2.45
CA ILE A 127 -10.86 14.56 2.17
C ILE A 127 -9.83 15.57 1.67
N ALA A 128 -8.79 15.79 2.47
CA ALA A 128 -7.66 16.63 2.08
C ALA A 128 -6.72 15.88 1.12
N TRP A 129 -6.40 14.62 1.42
CA TRP A 129 -5.48 13.82 0.62
C TRP A 129 -5.87 12.36 0.55
N ILE A 130 -5.69 11.77 -0.64
CA ILE A 130 -5.63 10.32 -0.84
C ILE A 130 -4.16 9.92 -0.92
N VAL A 131 -3.75 8.95 -0.11
CA VAL A 131 -2.40 8.36 -0.06
C VAL A 131 -2.51 6.91 -0.51
N PRO A 132 -2.55 6.64 -1.82
CA PRO A 132 -2.76 5.30 -2.33
C PRO A 132 -1.46 4.51 -2.37
N HIS A 133 -1.57 3.19 -2.25
CA HIS A 133 -0.49 2.30 -2.66
C HIS A 133 -0.12 2.56 -4.12
N GLN A 134 1.16 2.77 -4.40
CA GLN A 134 1.68 3.13 -5.72
C GLN A 134 1.84 1.89 -6.62
N ALA A 135 0.75 1.15 -6.84
CA ALA A 135 0.76 -0.07 -7.65
C ALA A 135 0.76 0.21 -9.16
N ASN A 136 -0.13 1.10 -9.59
CA ASN A 136 -0.33 1.46 -11.00
C ASN A 136 -1.18 2.75 -11.07
N LEU A 137 -0.79 3.68 -11.92
CA LEU A 137 -1.49 4.98 -12.05
C LEU A 137 -2.99 4.83 -12.37
N ARG A 138 -3.37 3.81 -13.15
CA ARG A 138 -4.79 3.55 -13.49
C ARG A 138 -5.59 3.06 -12.30
N ILE A 139 -4.98 2.34 -11.35
CA ILE A 139 -5.63 1.92 -10.11
C ILE A 139 -5.83 3.15 -9.21
N ILE A 140 -4.83 4.00 -9.11
CA ILE A 140 -4.88 5.26 -8.35
C ILE A 140 -6.00 6.16 -8.86
N ASP A 141 -6.06 6.38 -10.18
CA ASP A 141 -7.11 7.16 -10.84
C ASP A 141 -8.52 6.60 -10.58
N ALA A 142 -8.68 5.28 -10.65
CA ALA A 142 -9.95 4.63 -10.36
C ALA A 142 -10.39 4.83 -8.89
N THR A 143 -9.45 4.81 -7.96
CA THR A 143 -9.72 5.05 -6.53
C THR A 143 -10.18 6.50 -6.30
N ALA A 144 -9.46 7.48 -6.87
CA ALA A 144 -9.83 8.88 -6.79
C ALA A 144 -11.23 9.15 -7.38
N LYS A 145 -11.52 8.59 -8.56
CA LYS A 145 -12.84 8.69 -9.21
C LYS A 145 -13.95 8.08 -8.36
N ARG A 146 -13.71 6.97 -7.72
CA ARG A 146 -14.70 6.29 -6.86
C ARG A 146 -15.05 7.13 -5.63
N LEU A 147 -14.06 7.87 -5.09
CA LEU A 147 -14.25 8.81 -3.98
C LEU A 147 -14.81 10.18 -4.41
N GLY A 148 -14.84 10.47 -5.71
CA GLY A 148 -15.20 11.79 -6.23
C GLY A 148 -14.18 12.88 -5.91
N VAL A 149 -12.92 12.50 -5.67
CA VAL A 149 -11.82 13.40 -5.30
C VAL A 149 -10.96 13.71 -6.53
N ASP A 150 -10.59 14.96 -6.69
CA ASP A 150 -9.75 15.40 -7.80
C ASP A 150 -8.31 14.88 -7.66
N MET A 151 -7.65 14.66 -8.80
CA MET A 151 -6.30 14.07 -8.84
C MET A 151 -5.21 14.98 -8.22
N ASP A 152 -5.46 16.26 -8.06
CA ASP A 152 -4.56 17.21 -7.36
C ASP A 152 -4.49 16.95 -5.83
N LYS A 153 -5.51 16.26 -5.29
CA LYS A 153 -5.53 15.78 -3.90
C LYS A 153 -4.98 14.35 -3.74
N VAL A 154 -4.38 13.77 -4.77
CA VAL A 154 -3.83 12.40 -4.73
C VAL A 154 -2.32 12.44 -4.74
N MET A 155 -1.70 11.83 -3.75
CA MET A 155 -0.24 11.70 -3.70
C MET A 155 0.24 10.66 -4.71
N ILE A 156 1.01 11.11 -5.71
CA ILE A 156 1.48 10.26 -6.82
C ILE A 156 2.97 10.43 -7.01
N ASN A 157 3.73 9.36 -6.79
CA ASN A 157 5.17 9.33 -6.99
C ASN A 157 5.67 8.05 -7.67
N ILE A 158 4.75 7.23 -8.19
CA ILE A 158 5.05 5.98 -8.88
C ILE A 158 6.02 6.17 -10.06
N GLN A 159 5.97 7.31 -10.74
CA GLN A 159 6.88 7.62 -11.86
C GLN A 159 8.33 7.83 -11.42
N LYS A 160 8.57 8.08 -10.13
CA LYS A 160 9.93 8.24 -9.56
C LYS A 160 10.48 6.92 -9.03
N TYR A 161 9.63 6.15 -8.33
CA TYR A 161 10.07 5.03 -7.50
C TYR A 161 9.51 3.68 -7.96
N GLY A 162 8.51 3.67 -8.84
CA GLY A 162 7.78 2.46 -9.19
C GLY A 162 6.93 1.95 -8.04
N ASN A 163 6.57 0.67 -8.11
CA ASN A 163 5.88 -0.02 -7.02
C ASN A 163 6.91 -0.51 -5.99
N THR A 164 7.04 0.20 -4.89
CA THR A 164 7.95 -0.12 -3.79
C THR A 164 7.27 -0.93 -2.68
N SER A 165 6.17 -1.62 -3.01
CA SER A 165 5.44 -2.49 -2.08
C SER A 165 5.07 -1.76 -0.77
N ALA A 166 5.53 -2.24 0.39
CA ALA A 166 5.21 -1.64 1.69
C ALA A 166 5.79 -0.21 1.88
N GLY A 167 6.80 0.17 1.11
CA GLY A 167 7.42 1.51 1.17
C GLY A 167 6.60 2.62 0.50
N THR A 168 5.58 2.30 -0.31
CA THR A 168 4.87 3.30 -1.14
C THR A 168 4.18 4.39 -0.31
N ILE A 169 3.41 4.01 0.70
CA ILE A 169 2.66 4.96 1.54
C ILE A 169 3.60 5.87 2.36
N PRO A 170 4.57 5.34 3.13
CA PRO A 170 5.42 6.21 3.94
C PRO A 170 6.29 7.14 3.09
N ILE A 171 6.67 6.78 1.86
CA ILE A 171 7.38 7.69 0.96
C ILE A 171 6.46 8.80 0.46
N CYS A 172 5.20 8.52 0.14
CA CYS A 172 4.24 9.56 -0.18
C CYS A 172 4.09 10.54 0.99
N LEU A 173 3.88 10.05 2.19
CA LEU A 173 3.75 10.90 3.38
C LEU A 173 5.00 11.77 3.60
N TRP A 174 6.19 11.24 3.39
CA TRP A 174 7.44 11.99 3.49
C TRP A 174 7.57 13.08 2.41
N GLU A 175 7.26 12.78 1.14
CA GLU A 175 7.36 13.78 0.05
C GLU A 175 6.34 14.92 0.19
N TRP A 176 5.17 14.64 0.76
CA TRP A 176 4.11 15.63 0.99
C TRP A 176 4.12 16.26 2.38
N GLU A 177 5.08 15.90 3.25
CA GLU A 177 5.12 16.35 4.65
C GLU A 177 4.91 17.86 4.81
N ASN A 178 5.55 18.67 3.97
CA ASN A 178 5.44 20.13 4.03
C ASN A 178 4.10 20.69 3.51
N GLN A 179 3.26 19.88 2.92
CA GLN A 179 1.94 20.25 2.41
C GLN A 179 0.82 19.82 3.37
N LEU A 180 1.11 18.88 4.28
CA LEU A 180 0.15 18.39 5.26
C LEU A 180 -0.11 19.46 6.32
N LYS A 181 -1.37 19.57 6.72
CA LYS A 181 -1.81 20.52 7.72
C LYS A 181 -2.55 19.80 8.85
N LYS A 182 -2.49 20.37 10.04
CA LYS A 182 -3.31 19.88 11.16
C LYS A 182 -4.79 19.97 10.81
N GLY A 183 -5.51 18.88 10.97
CA GLY A 183 -6.91 18.73 10.63
C GLY A 183 -7.19 18.19 9.23
N ASP A 184 -6.16 17.94 8.42
CA ASP A 184 -6.33 17.25 7.13
C ASP A 184 -6.79 15.80 7.36
N ASN A 185 -7.88 15.41 6.71
CA ASN A 185 -8.29 14.01 6.62
C ASN A 185 -7.55 13.32 5.47
N LEU A 186 -6.81 12.26 5.78
CA LEU A 186 -6.09 11.44 4.83
C LEU A 186 -6.71 10.07 4.73
N ILE A 187 -6.93 9.58 3.51
CA ILE A 187 -7.29 8.17 3.25
C ILE A 187 -6.05 7.45 2.71
N LEU A 188 -5.51 6.51 3.50
CA LEU A 188 -4.42 5.64 3.11
C LEU A 188 -5.03 4.33 2.57
N ALA A 189 -4.79 3.96 1.31
CA ALA A 189 -5.44 2.83 0.64
C ALA A 189 -4.47 1.96 -0.17
#